data_cb62516d9d0c8452b4583fdaf86bfe0c
#
_entry.id   cb62516d9d0c8452b4583fdaf86bfe0c
#
_cell.length_a   1.000
_cell.length_b   1.000
_cell.length_c   1.000
_cell.angle_alpha   90.00
_cell.angle_beta   90.00
_cell.angle_gamma   90.00
#
_symmetry.space_group_name_H-M   'P 1'
#
loop_
_entity.id
_entity.type
_entity.pdbx_description
1 polymer ?
#
loop_
_entity_poly.entity_id
_entity_poly.type
_entity_poly.pdbx_seq_one_letter_code
_entity_poly.pdbx_strand_id
1 'polypeptide(L)'
;MKNIAILTPTRARPGRLDTFLESVYNTAEHPERVFCYNYIDDDDPRKKAYENYLAKQHDNSTNLLGESQSVSVSWNVCAEFAANHSERPADILIMGNDDLIYRTRGWDTIVEEEANKFPDDIYCMWMEDLINGEKHCAFPIVSKKWYTTLGYFTPGVFNFGYNDTWVFDVAKRVGRTHFIPNAINEHM
;
A
#
# COMPACT_ATOMS: atom_id res chain seq x y z
N MET A 1 18.37 5.29 0.38
CA MET A 1 16.91 5.58 0.20
C MET A 1 16.21 4.28 -0.08
N LYS A 2 15.08 4.04 0.60
CA LYS A 2 14.27 2.82 0.47
C LYS A 2 13.24 2.97 -0.66
N ASN A 3 12.99 1.91 -1.41
CA ASN A 3 11.90 1.84 -2.36
C ASN A 3 10.59 1.54 -1.63
N ILE A 4 9.55 2.28 -1.93
CA ILE A 4 8.23 2.17 -1.31
C ILE A 4 7.23 1.63 -2.33
N ALA A 5 6.52 0.57 -2.01
CA ALA A 5 5.43 0.05 -2.82
C ALA A 5 4.08 0.26 -2.13
N ILE A 6 3.12 0.81 -2.85
CA ILE A 6 1.73 0.91 -2.42
C ILE A 6 0.92 -0.13 -3.18
N LEU A 7 0.22 -0.98 -2.45
CA LEU A 7 -0.49 -2.15 -2.95
C LEU A 7 -1.98 -1.85 -2.98
N THR A 8 -2.57 -1.71 -4.17
CA THR A 8 -3.93 -1.15 -4.32
C THR A 8 -4.84 -2.04 -5.15
N PRO A 9 -5.56 -2.98 -4.56
CA PRO A 9 -6.70 -3.61 -5.23
C PRO A 9 -7.78 -2.59 -5.56
N THR A 10 -8.31 -2.63 -6.78
CA THR A 10 -9.38 -1.73 -7.24
C THR A 10 -10.35 -2.46 -8.15
N ARG A 11 -11.64 -2.08 -8.11
CA ARG A 11 -12.67 -2.65 -8.99
C ARG A 11 -13.71 -1.59 -9.35
N ALA A 12 -13.95 -1.42 -10.66
CA ALA A 12 -14.96 -0.54 -11.24
C ALA A 12 -14.85 0.96 -10.88
N ARG A 13 -13.69 1.40 -10.38
CA ARG A 13 -13.48 2.77 -9.88
C ARG A 13 -12.25 3.48 -10.48
N PRO A 14 -12.04 3.48 -11.83
CA PRO A 14 -10.82 4.04 -12.44
C PRO A 14 -10.58 5.51 -12.09
N GLY A 15 -11.62 6.34 -11.96
CA GLY A 15 -11.47 7.74 -11.57
C GLY A 15 -11.03 7.92 -10.12
N ARG A 16 -11.41 7.03 -9.19
CA ARG A 16 -10.89 7.06 -7.82
C ARG A 16 -9.42 6.67 -7.78
N LEU A 17 -9.06 5.61 -8.51
CA LEU A 17 -7.67 5.20 -8.61
C LEU A 17 -6.79 6.33 -9.18
N ASP A 18 -7.27 7.04 -10.18
CA ASP A 18 -6.57 8.20 -10.77
C ASP A 18 -6.32 9.30 -9.73
N THR A 19 -7.37 9.72 -9.02
CA THR A 19 -7.26 10.72 -7.94
C THR A 19 -6.32 10.27 -6.82
N PHE A 20 -6.38 8.99 -6.45
CA PHE A 20 -5.47 8.41 -5.47
C PHE A 20 -4.01 8.51 -5.95
N LEU A 21 -3.71 8.04 -7.18
CA LEU A 21 -2.36 8.07 -7.75
C LEU A 21 -1.82 9.50 -7.88
N GLU A 22 -2.65 10.44 -8.34
CA GLU A 22 -2.28 11.86 -8.38
C GLU A 22 -1.89 12.37 -7.00
N SER A 23 -2.66 12.02 -5.95
CA SER A 23 -2.36 12.44 -4.59
C SER A 23 -1.06 11.86 -4.07
N VAL A 24 -0.77 10.59 -4.36
CA VAL A 24 0.47 9.90 -3.97
C VAL A 24 1.68 10.60 -4.58
N TYR A 25 1.70 10.77 -5.90
CA TYR A 25 2.88 11.27 -6.60
C TYR A 25 3.09 12.77 -6.45
N ASN A 26 2.01 13.57 -6.40
CA ASN A 26 2.10 15.02 -6.24
C ASN A 26 2.56 15.45 -4.85
N THR A 27 2.41 14.58 -3.84
CA THR A 27 2.83 14.87 -2.46
C THR A 27 4.10 14.16 -2.05
N ALA A 28 4.58 13.17 -2.79
CA ALA A 28 5.88 12.56 -2.55
C ALA A 28 7.01 13.55 -2.80
N GLU A 29 8.05 13.50 -1.98
CA GLU A 29 9.30 14.25 -2.17
C GLU A 29 10.20 13.58 -3.21
N HIS A 30 10.19 12.25 -3.22
CA HIS A 30 10.97 11.38 -4.10
C HIS A 30 10.06 10.41 -4.88
N PRO A 31 9.22 10.90 -5.80
CA PRO A 31 8.26 10.06 -6.52
C PRO A 31 8.92 8.95 -7.35
N GLU A 32 10.21 9.10 -7.73
CA GLU A 32 10.96 8.12 -8.50
C GLU A 32 11.22 6.80 -7.75
N ARG A 33 11.03 6.78 -6.42
CA ARG A 33 11.18 5.60 -5.56
C ARG A 33 9.85 5.08 -4.99
N VAL A 34 8.73 5.71 -5.37
CA VAL A 34 7.38 5.29 -4.99
C VAL A 34 6.75 4.53 -6.15
N PHE A 35 6.32 3.31 -5.91
CA PHE A 35 5.73 2.41 -6.91
C PHE A 35 4.32 2.01 -6.48
N CYS A 36 3.33 2.22 -7.35
CA CYS A 36 1.97 1.77 -7.11
C CYS A 36 1.69 0.51 -7.92
N TYR A 37 1.31 -0.58 -7.25
CA TYR A 37 0.89 -1.83 -7.86
C TYR A 37 -0.61 -1.99 -7.67
N ASN A 38 -1.35 -1.89 -8.78
CA ASN A 38 -2.81 -1.89 -8.76
C ASN A 38 -3.30 -3.25 -9.26
N TYR A 39 -4.04 -3.98 -8.43
CA TYR A 39 -4.67 -5.23 -8.87
C TYR A 39 -6.05 -4.94 -9.42
N ILE A 40 -6.29 -5.39 -10.64
CA ILE A 40 -7.56 -5.21 -11.37
C ILE A 40 -8.04 -6.59 -11.82
N ASP A 41 -9.27 -6.93 -11.45
CA ASP A 41 -9.88 -8.19 -11.88
C ASP A 41 -10.04 -8.23 -13.41
N ASP A 42 -9.80 -9.38 -14.01
CA ASP A 42 -9.93 -9.57 -15.47
C ASP A 42 -11.37 -9.46 -15.98
N ASP A 43 -12.35 -9.66 -15.08
CA ASP A 43 -13.78 -9.47 -15.31
C ASP A 43 -14.29 -8.07 -14.91
N ASP A 44 -13.40 -7.12 -14.60
CA ASP A 44 -13.80 -5.76 -14.22
C ASP A 44 -14.56 -5.07 -15.36
N PRO A 45 -15.79 -4.59 -15.10
CA PRO A 45 -16.63 -3.95 -16.13
C PRO A 45 -16.02 -2.63 -16.66
N ARG A 46 -15.05 -2.04 -15.97
CA ARG A 46 -14.33 -0.83 -16.34
C ARG A 46 -12.89 -1.06 -16.78
N LYS A 47 -12.47 -2.32 -17.00
CA LYS A 47 -11.10 -2.72 -17.34
C LYS A 47 -10.44 -1.83 -18.41
N LYS A 48 -11.16 -1.57 -19.52
CA LYS A 48 -10.65 -0.72 -20.59
C LYS A 48 -10.36 0.72 -20.18
N ALA A 49 -11.04 1.23 -19.16
CA ALA A 49 -10.79 2.57 -18.65
C ALA A 49 -9.45 2.64 -17.93
N TYR A 50 -9.08 1.62 -17.17
CA TYR A 50 -7.77 1.55 -16.54
C TYR A 50 -6.62 1.51 -17.55
N GLU A 51 -6.79 0.77 -18.66
CA GLU A 51 -5.80 0.71 -19.74
C GLU A 51 -5.56 2.07 -20.41
N ASN A 52 -6.62 2.88 -20.55
CA ASN A 52 -6.54 4.19 -21.19
C ASN A 52 -6.04 5.32 -20.28
N TYR A 53 -6.36 5.27 -18.99
CA TYR A 53 -6.02 6.31 -18.02
C TYR A 53 -4.61 6.17 -17.47
N LEU A 54 -4.21 4.96 -17.08
CA LEU A 54 -3.01 4.73 -16.27
C LEU A 54 -1.74 4.55 -17.09
N ALA A 55 -1.86 4.11 -18.35
CA ALA A 55 -0.68 3.96 -19.23
C ALA A 55 -0.02 5.30 -19.64
N LYS A 56 -0.60 6.44 -19.24
CA LYS A 56 -0.17 7.76 -19.71
C LYS A 56 0.32 8.73 -18.63
N GLN A 57 0.14 8.42 -17.35
CA GLN A 57 0.31 9.45 -16.32
C GLN A 57 1.42 9.20 -15.29
N HIS A 58 1.73 7.96 -14.95
CA HIS A 58 2.71 7.68 -13.90
C HIS A 58 3.60 6.50 -14.27
N ASP A 59 4.84 6.77 -14.62
CA ASP A 59 5.85 5.76 -15.02
C ASP A 59 6.10 4.69 -13.94
N ASN A 60 5.81 5.00 -12.68
CA ASN A 60 5.97 4.10 -11.54
C ASN A 60 4.65 3.43 -11.09
N SER A 61 3.59 3.47 -11.90
CA SER A 61 2.34 2.77 -11.63
C SER A 61 2.18 1.57 -12.55
N THR A 62 1.93 0.39 -11.97
CA THR A 62 1.79 -0.87 -12.70
C THR A 62 0.43 -1.50 -12.40
N ASN A 63 -0.32 -1.81 -13.46
CA ASN A 63 -1.58 -2.56 -13.35
C ASN A 63 -1.31 -4.05 -13.50
N LEU A 64 -1.64 -4.80 -12.47
CA LEU A 64 -1.61 -6.27 -12.45
C LEU A 64 -3.03 -6.77 -12.76
N LEU A 65 -3.18 -7.48 -13.87
CA LEU A 65 -4.43 -8.08 -14.29
C LEU A 65 -4.47 -9.54 -13.87
N GLY A 66 -5.56 -9.98 -13.26
CA GLY A 66 -5.72 -11.36 -12.84
C GLY A 66 -7.16 -11.75 -12.56
N GLU A 67 -7.36 -13.01 -12.22
CA GLU A 67 -8.69 -13.54 -11.88
C GLU A 67 -9.35 -12.77 -10.75
N SER A 68 -10.68 -12.67 -10.80
CA SER A 68 -11.47 -12.07 -9.71
C SER A 68 -11.31 -12.91 -8.44
N GLN A 69 -10.84 -12.28 -7.39
CA GLN A 69 -10.49 -12.95 -6.13
C GLN A 69 -10.76 -12.05 -4.92
N SER A 70 -10.51 -12.57 -3.72
CA SER A 70 -10.67 -11.78 -2.51
C SER A 70 -9.66 -10.62 -2.46
N VAL A 71 -10.03 -9.52 -1.86
CA VAL A 71 -9.14 -8.36 -1.70
C VAL A 71 -7.84 -8.73 -0.97
N SER A 72 -7.89 -9.68 -0.03
CA SER A 72 -6.72 -10.20 0.68
C SER A 72 -5.72 -10.84 -0.27
N VAL A 73 -6.20 -11.68 -1.18
CA VAL A 73 -5.35 -12.33 -2.18
C VAL A 73 -4.80 -11.31 -3.15
N SER A 74 -5.59 -10.32 -3.56
CA SER A 74 -5.14 -9.24 -4.45
C SER A 74 -4.00 -8.41 -3.83
N TRP A 75 -4.08 -8.06 -2.53
CA TRP A 75 -2.95 -7.43 -1.82
C TRP A 75 -1.70 -8.32 -1.79
N ASN A 76 -1.87 -9.64 -1.59
CA ASN A 76 -0.73 -10.57 -1.60
C ASN A 76 -0.09 -10.67 -2.97
N VAL A 77 -0.86 -10.68 -4.07
CA VAL A 77 -0.32 -10.64 -5.44
C VAL A 77 0.48 -9.37 -5.68
N CYS A 78 -0.04 -8.21 -5.27
CA CYS A 78 0.69 -6.95 -5.36
C CYS A 78 1.98 -6.98 -4.52
N ALA A 79 1.94 -7.54 -3.31
CA ALA A 79 3.10 -7.65 -2.42
C ALA A 79 4.18 -8.56 -2.99
N GLU A 80 3.79 -9.72 -3.54
CA GLU A 80 4.70 -10.65 -4.19
C GLU A 80 5.41 -9.97 -5.37
N PHE A 81 4.65 -9.28 -6.22
CA PHE A 81 5.23 -8.57 -7.35
C PHE A 81 6.18 -7.46 -6.89
N ALA A 82 5.78 -6.65 -5.92
CA ALA A 82 6.59 -5.55 -5.39
C ALA A 82 7.87 -6.03 -4.70
N ALA A 83 7.81 -7.13 -3.93
CA ALA A 83 8.94 -7.66 -3.19
C ALA A 83 9.99 -8.33 -4.08
N ASN A 84 9.55 -8.94 -5.18
CA ASN A 84 10.39 -9.76 -6.08
C ASN A 84 10.62 -9.11 -7.44
N HIS A 85 10.19 -7.85 -7.64
CA HIS A 85 10.48 -7.12 -8.88
C HIS A 85 11.99 -6.95 -9.04
N SER A 86 12.52 -7.50 -10.13
CA SER A 86 13.98 -7.68 -10.33
C SER A 86 14.75 -6.37 -10.41
N GLU A 87 14.16 -5.30 -10.96
CA GLU A 87 14.84 -4.04 -11.19
C GLU A 87 14.76 -3.10 -9.99
N ARG A 88 13.64 -3.08 -9.28
CA ARG A 88 13.37 -2.14 -8.18
C ARG A 88 12.55 -2.80 -7.06
N PRO A 89 13.10 -3.80 -6.35
CA PRO A 89 12.38 -4.43 -5.27
C PRO A 89 12.05 -3.43 -4.16
N ALA A 90 10.84 -3.52 -3.62
CA ALA A 90 10.40 -2.66 -2.55
C ALA A 90 11.02 -3.07 -1.21
N ASP A 91 11.43 -2.08 -0.41
CA ASP A 91 11.87 -2.25 0.97
C ASP A 91 10.70 -2.08 1.96
N ILE A 92 9.74 -1.20 1.60
CA ILE A 92 8.56 -0.85 2.38
C ILE A 92 7.31 -1.18 1.57
N LEU A 93 6.36 -1.86 2.17
CA LEU A 93 5.07 -2.23 1.60
C LEU A 93 3.94 -1.51 2.35
N ILE A 94 3.09 -0.80 1.63
CA ILE A 94 1.97 -0.04 2.19
C ILE A 94 0.65 -0.64 1.69
N MET A 95 -0.28 -0.96 2.60
CA MET A 95 -1.65 -1.27 2.22
C MET A 95 -2.30 -0.02 1.64
N GLY A 96 -2.60 -0.06 0.36
CA GLY A 96 -3.30 1.00 -0.37
C GLY A 96 -4.77 0.66 -0.59
N ASN A 97 -5.55 1.70 -0.80
CA ASN A 97 -6.94 1.61 -1.25
C ASN A 97 -7.25 2.82 -2.15
N ASP A 98 -8.08 2.65 -3.16
CA ASP A 98 -8.39 3.70 -4.14
C ASP A 98 -9.30 4.83 -3.60
N ASP A 99 -9.67 4.79 -2.31
CA ASP A 99 -10.37 5.85 -1.57
C ASP A 99 -9.49 6.57 -0.54
N LEU A 100 -8.16 6.45 -0.68
CA LEU A 100 -7.20 7.24 0.08
C LEU A 100 -6.77 8.50 -0.68
N ILE A 101 -6.51 9.58 0.06
CA ILE A 101 -5.88 10.79 -0.47
C ILE A 101 -4.68 11.15 0.40
N TYR A 102 -3.49 11.13 -0.19
CA TYR A 102 -2.27 11.57 0.47
C TYR A 102 -2.24 13.10 0.56
N ARG A 103 -2.20 13.62 1.80
CA ARG A 103 -2.29 15.07 2.08
C ARG A 103 -0.94 15.69 2.45
N THR A 104 -0.04 14.93 3.04
CA THR A 104 1.22 15.45 3.55
C THR A 104 2.29 15.43 2.47
N ARG A 105 2.86 16.59 2.15
CA ARG A 105 4.03 16.67 1.26
C ARG A 105 5.24 16.03 1.93
N GLY A 106 6.00 15.22 1.19
CA GLY A 106 7.16 14.48 1.71
C GLY A 106 6.80 13.30 2.60
N TRP A 107 5.57 12.78 2.48
CA TRP A 107 5.11 11.62 3.25
C TRP A 107 6.05 10.41 3.12
N ASP A 108 6.62 10.22 1.95
CA ASP A 108 7.56 9.13 1.62
C ASP A 108 8.87 9.24 2.41
N THR A 109 9.41 10.44 2.57
CA THR A 109 10.58 10.72 3.40
C THR A 109 10.26 10.48 4.88
N ILE A 110 9.10 10.96 5.37
CA ILE A 110 8.66 10.73 6.74
C ILE A 110 8.54 9.23 7.03
N VAL A 111 7.90 8.47 6.13
CA VAL A 111 7.75 7.01 6.29
C VAL A 111 9.12 6.32 6.34
N GLU A 112 10.08 6.70 5.50
CA GLU A 112 11.44 6.13 5.54
C GLU A 112 12.16 6.47 6.84
N GLU A 113 12.09 7.71 7.32
CA GLU A 113 12.70 8.15 8.59
C GLU A 113 12.14 7.35 9.77
N GLU A 114 10.83 7.14 9.82
CA GLU A 114 10.17 6.34 10.84
C GLU A 114 10.57 4.85 10.75
N ALA A 115 10.65 4.30 9.55
CA ALA A 115 11.11 2.93 9.32
C ALA A 115 12.56 2.71 9.77
N ASN A 116 13.43 3.71 9.62
CA ASN A 116 14.83 3.63 10.04
C ASN A 116 15.04 3.58 11.57
N LYS A 117 14.00 3.84 12.36
CA LYS A 117 14.03 3.66 13.82
C LYS A 117 14.01 2.18 14.24
N PHE A 118 13.75 1.27 13.30
CA PHE A 118 13.70 -0.18 13.52
C PHE A 118 14.92 -0.88 12.89
N PRO A 119 16.02 -1.07 13.64
CA PRO A 119 17.27 -1.60 13.08
C PRO A 119 17.18 -3.05 12.63
N ASP A 120 16.16 -3.78 13.07
CA ASP A 120 15.86 -5.14 12.65
C ASP A 120 14.91 -5.24 11.45
N ASP A 121 14.45 -4.10 10.92
CA ASP A 121 13.46 -4.01 9.84
C ASP A 121 12.16 -4.81 10.12
N ILE A 122 11.74 -4.91 11.37
CA ILE A 122 10.46 -5.54 11.75
C ILE A 122 9.56 -4.49 12.38
N TYR A 123 8.54 -4.07 11.65
CA TYR A 123 7.58 -3.06 12.08
C TYR A 123 6.25 -3.18 11.37
N CYS A 124 5.21 -2.65 12.00
CA CYS A 124 3.94 -2.28 11.40
C CYS A 124 3.65 -0.83 11.82
N MET A 125 3.74 0.08 10.86
CA MET A 125 3.47 1.50 11.05
C MET A 125 2.16 1.87 10.35
N TRP A 126 1.62 3.03 10.65
CA TRP A 126 0.50 3.62 9.89
C TRP A 126 0.48 5.13 10.04
N MET A 127 -0.04 5.80 9.02
CA MET A 127 -0.25 7.24 8.97
C MET A 127 -1.62 7.64 9.56
N GLU A 128 -1.83 8.92 9.78
CA GLU A 128 -3.11 9.47 10.18
C GLU A 128 -4.13 9.37 9.02
N ASP A 129 -5.23 8.64 9.24
CA ASP A 129 -6.31 8.45 8.25
C ASP A 129 -7.52 9.39 8.43
N LEU A 130 -7.48 10.25 9.45
CA LEU A 130 -8.52 11.18 9.90
C LEU A 130 -9.82 10.51 10.41
N ILE A 131 -9.82 9.19 10.55
CA ILE A 131 -10.95 8.41 11.08
C ILE A 131 -10.56 7.70 12.38
N ASN A 132 -9.48 6.90 12.30
CA ASN A 132 -9.07 5.99 13.37
C ASN A 132 -7.91 6.56 14.21
N GLY A 133 -7.04 7.35 13.59
CA GLY A 133 -5.87 7.93 14.23
C GLY A 133 -4.96 6.86 14.84
N GLU A 134 -4.44 7.13 16.04
CA GLU A 134 -3.56 6.22 16.77
C GLU A 134 -4.26 4.92 17.22
N LYS A 135 -5.59 4.90 17.28
CA LYS A 135 -6.35 3.79 17.89
C LYS A 135 -6.35 2.53 17.05
N HIS A 136 -6.24 2.65 15.73
CA HIS A 136 -6.32 1.53 14.82
C HIS A 136 -5.48 1.76 13.56
N CYS A 137 -4.75 0.71 13.15
CA CYS A 137 -3.96 0.70 11.93
C CYS A 137 -4.85 0.21 10.76
N ALA A 138 -5.54 1.13 10.08
CA ALA A 138 -6.40 0.78 8.94
C ALA A 138 -5.59 0.47 7.65
N PHE A 139 -4.42 1.10 7.50
CA PHE A 139 -3.56 0.94 6.32
C PHE A 139 -2.12 0.63 6.74
N PRO A 140 -1.84 -0.65 7.07
CA PRO A 140 -0.52 -1.08 7.52
C PRO A 140 0.61 -0.73 6.54
N ILE A 141 1.71 -0.24 7.12
CA ILE A 141 3.00 -0.04 6.49
C ILE A 141 3.97 -1.03 7.11
N VAL A 142 4.44 -2.00 6.34
CA VAL A 142 5.36 -3.02 6.82
C VAL A 142 6.62 -3.10 5.97
N SER A 143 7.69 -3.66 6.53
CA SER A 143 8.91 -3.90 5.76
C SER A 143 8.80 -5.12 4.86
N LYS A 144 9.66 -5.19 3.85
CA LYS A 144 9.87 -6.44 3.08
C LYS A 144 10.23 -7.61 4.00
N LYS A 145 11.03 -7.36 5.04
CA LYS A 145 11.41 -8.40 6.01
C LYS A 145 10.23 -8.92 6.80
N TRP A 146 9.30 -8.06 7.22
CA TRP A 146 8.02 -8.48 7.82
C TRP A 146 7.28 -9.44 6.90
N TYR A 147 7.06 -9.02 5.64
CA TYR A 147 6.39 -9.80 4.62
C TYR A 147 7.06 -11.17 4.41
N THR A 148 8.39 -11.20 4.20
CA THR A 148 9.11 -12.46 3.95
C THR A 148 9.15 -13.37 5.17
N THR A 149 9.11 -12.82 6.38
CA THR A 149 9.09 -13.60 7.64
C THR A 149 7.75 -14.30 7.84
N LEU A 150 6.63 -13.61 7.54
CA LEU A 150 5.30 -14.20 7.65
C LEU A 150 4.90 -15.06 6.44
N GLY A 151 5.48 -14.79 5.27
CA GLY A 151 5.15 -15.45 4.00
C GLY A 151 3.88 -14.91 3.34
N TYR A 152 3.29 -13.83 3.85
CA TYR A 152 2.13 -13.15 3.28
C TYR A 152 2.08 -11.68 3.76
N PHE A 153 1.41 -10.83 2.99
CA PHE A 153 1.11 -9.45 3.41
C PHE A 153 -0.14 -9.40 4.29
N THR A 154 -1.21 -10.06 3.84
CA THR A 154 -2.46 -10.26 4.59
C THR A 154 -2.87 -11.74 4.54
N PRO A 155 -3.53 -12.27 5.60
CA PRO A 155 -3.93 -13.67 5.58
C PRO A 155 -5.05 -13.90 4.56
N GLY A 156 -4.81 -14.81 3.60
CA GLY A 156 -5.75 -15.11 2.51
C GLY A 156 -7.08 -15.77 2.94
N VAL A 157 -7.25 -16.05 4.22
CA VAL A 157 -8.49 -16.62 4.80
C VAL A 157 -9.61 -15.58 4.88
N PHE A 158 -9.29 -14.29 4.89
CA PHE A 158 -10.29 -13.21 4.89
C PHE A 158 -10.66 -12.85 3.46
N ASN A 159 -11.93 -12.95 3.12
CA ASN A 159 -12.40 -12.52 1.80
C ASN A 159 -12.49 -10.99 1.71
N PHE A 160 -12.98 -10.36 2.79
CA PHE A 160 -13.15 -8.91 2.89
C PHE A 160 -13.19 -8.51 4.37
N GLY A 161 -12.48 -7.43 4.73
CA GLY A 161 -12.37 -6.93 6.09
C GLY A 161 -11.40 -7.74 6.97
N TYR A 162 -11.08 -7.19 8.12
CA TYR A 162 -10.16 -7.75 9.13
C TYR A 162 -8.70 -7.96 8.70
N ASN A 163 -8.32 -7.61 7.50
CA ASN A 163 -6.94 -7.74 6.99
C ASN A 163 -5.98 -6.84 7.76
N ASP A 164 -6.33 -5.57 7.86
CA ASP A 164 -5.69 -4.53 8.64
C ASP A 164 -5.63 -4.88 10.13
N THR A 165 -6.79 -5.29 10.67
CA THR A 165 -6.93 -5.70 12.09
C THR A 165 -6.02 -6.86 12.43
N TRP A 166 -5.90 -7.85 11.54
CA TRP A 166 -5.00 -8.98 11.73
C TRP A 166 -3.53 -8.54 11.77
N VAL A 167 -3.09 -7.77 10.77
CA VAL A 167 -1.70 -7.29 10.72
C VAL A 167 -1.38 -6.47 11.97
N PHE A 168 -2.30 -5.57 12.36
CA PHE A 168 -2.17 -4.75 13.56
C PHE A 168 -2.12 -5.59 14.84
N ASP A 169 -2.98 -6.62 14.99
CA ASP A 169 -2.99 -7.47 16.18
C ASP A 169 -1.70 -8.30 16.30
N VAL A 170 -1.21 -8.85 15.20
CA VAL A 170 0.10 -9.54 15.18
C VAL A 170 1.21 -8.58 15.62
N ALA A 171 1.23 -7.36 15.07
CA ALA A 171 2.24 -6.35 15.41
C ALA A 171 2.17 -5.95 16.90
N LYS A 172 0.97 -5.76 17.46
CA LYS A 172 0.79 -5.49 18.89
C LYS A 172 1.36 -6.62 19.76
N ARG A 173 1.10 -7.88 19.41
CA ARG A 173 1.57 -9.05 20.17
C ARG A 173 3.09 -9.17 20.20
N VAL A 174 3.78 -8.71 19.17
CA VAL A 174 5.25 -8.70 19.10
C VAL A 174 5.89 -7.36 19.47
N GLY A 175 5.09 -6.36 19.85
CA GLY A 175 5.58 -5.04 20.25
C GLY A 175 6.23 -4.23 19.12
N ARG A 176 5.64 -4.31 17.90
CA ARG A 176 6.19 -3.69 16.68
C ARG A 176 5.22 -2.74 15.99
N THR A 177 4.40 -2.04 16.76
CA THR A 177 3.48 -1.01 16.27
C THR A 177 4.07 0.38 16.37
N HIS A 178 3.82 1.25 15.37
CA HIS A 178 4.25 2.64 15.40
C HIS A 178 3.33 3.55 14.58
N PHE A 179 2.71 4.53 15.25
CA PHE A 179 1.85 5.53 14.62
C PHE A 179 2.67 6.74 14.13
N ILE A 180 2.35 7.24 12.93
CA ILE A 180 2.99 8.39 12.29
C ILE A 180 1.97 9.55 12.22
N PRO A 181 1.90 10.42 13.24
CA PRO A 181 0.86 11.45 13.31
C PRO A 181 1.04 12.62 12.34
N ASN A 182 2.25 12.82 11.83
CA ASN A 182 2.63 13.93 10.96
C ASN A 182 2.58 13.59 9.45
N ALA A 183 2.16 12.40 9.10
CA ALA A 183 1.86 12.00 7.73
C ALA A 183 0.38 11.60 7.62
N ILE A 184 -0.34 12.19 6.66
CA ILE A 184 -1.79 12.01 6.51
C ILE A 184 -2.08 11.33 5.17
N ASN A 185 -2.77 10.19 5.24
CA ASN A 185 -3.43 9.52 4.12
C ASN A 185 -4.95 9.44 4.39
N GLU A 186 -5.65 10.54 4.18
CA GLU A 186 -7.07 10.69 4.47
C GLU A 186 -7.91 9.59 3.81
N HIS A 187 -8.76 8.93 4.60
CA HIS A 187 -9.72 7.93 4.14
C HIS A 187 -11.06 8.60 3.81
N MET A 188 -11.54 8.51 2.54
CA MET A 188 -12.68 9.24 1.98
C MET A 188 -14.01 8.50 2.17
#